data_b4a126d51f0b6ff447862bb7ef9f10c9
#
_entry.id   b4a126d51f0b6ff447862bb7ef9f10c9
#
_cell.length_a   1.000
_cell.length_b   1.000
_cell.length_c   1.000
_cell.angle_alpha   90.00
_cell.angle_beta   90.00
_cell.angle_gamma   90.00
#
_symmetry.space_group_name_H-M   'P 1'
#
loop_
_entity.id
_entity.type
_entity.pdbx_description
1 polymer ?
#
loop_
_entity_poly.entity_id
_entity_poly.type
_entity_poly.pdbx_seq_one_letter_code
_entity_poly.pdbx_strand_id
1 'polypeptide(L)'
;MNASDRTPAELLRTALSADPARPLLTYYDDATGERVELSVATFANWVAKTANLLQDELSAEPGDRLALLLPAHWQTAVWLLACSSVGVVADLGGDAARADLVVTGPDTLETARGCSGERVALSLRPMGGRFPQPPEGFADYAVEVPGQGDHFAPYAPVDADDASLALPDGGELTGAQVVE
;
A
#
# COMPACT_ATOMS: atom_id res chain seq x y z
N MET A 1 9.67 18.40 8.52
CA MET A 1 10.50 17.31 7.96
C MET A 1 11.79 17.26 8.76
N ASN A 2 12.03 16.15 9.46
CA ASN A 2 13.31 15.96 10.15
C ASN A 2 14.36 15.53 9.13
N ALA A 3 15.57 16.09 9.24
CA ALA A 3 16.70 15.72 8.35
C ALA A 3 17.13 14.25 8.51
N SER A 4 16.52 13.51 9.45
CA SER A 4 16.79 12.10 9.71
C SER A 4 15.80 11.15 9.04
N ASP A 5 14.67 11.64 8.51
CA ASP A 5 13.67 10.79 7.89
C ASP A 5 14.16 10.38 6.49
N ARG A 6 14.40 9.11 6.31
CA ARG A 6 15.02 8.55 5.10
C ARG A 6 14.09 7.62 4.32
N THR A 7 12.86 7.38 4.83
CA THR A 7 11.86 6.55 4.15
C THR A 7 10.48 7.18 4.22
N PRO A 8 9.57 6.85 3.30
CA PRO A 8 8.17 7.30 3.38
C PRO A 8 7.50 6.93 4.71
N ALA A 9 7.78 5.75 5.24
CA ALA A 9 7.25 5.30 6.55
C ALA A 9 7.75 6.18 7.71
N GLU A 10 9.01 6.61 7.68
CA GLU A 10 9.57 7.53 8.67
C GLU A 10 8.94 8.92 8.59
N LEU A 11 8.76 9.44 7.36
CA LEU A 11 8.06 10.72 7.14
C LEU A 11 6.64 10.70 7.72
N LEU A 12 5.91 9.61 7.52
CA LEU A 12 4.56 9.46 8.08
C LEU A 12 4.58 9.45 9.61
N ARG A 13 5.53 8.76 10.24
CA ARG A 13 5.69 8.76 11.70
C ARG A 13 5.98 10.16 12.25
N THR A 14 6.86 10.89 11.59
CA THR A 14 7.18 12.27 11.96
C THR A 14 5.95 13.17 11.84
N ALA A 15 5.18 13.07 10.75
CA ALA A 15 3.95 13.82 10.56
C ALA A 15 2.91 13.49 11.64
N LEU A 16 2.77 12.21 12.00
CA LEU A 16 1.83 11.74 13.02
C LEU A 16 2.19 12.32 14.41
N SER A 17 3.48 12.38 14.72
CA SER A 17 3.95 12.95 16.00
C SER A 17 3.80 14.47 16.06
N ALA A 18 3.88 15.15 14.92
CA ALA A 18 3.83 16.60 14.85
C ALA A 18 2.40 17.15 14.89
N ASP A 19 1.51 16.62 14.06
CA ASP A 19 0.10 17.06 13.97
C ASP A 19 -0.79 15.97 13.38
N PRO A 20 -1.33 15.08 14.21
CA PRO A 20 -2.16 13.96 13.73
C PRO A 20 -3.48 14.39 13.08
N ALA A 21 -4.01 15.56 13.44
CA ALA A 21 -5.28 16.06 12.93
C ALA A 21 -5.15 16.79 11.57
N ARG A 22 -3.93 17.09 11.14
CA ARG A 22 -3.69 17.80 9.88
C ARG A 22 -4.20 16.98 8.71
N PRO A 23 -4.91 17.60 7.73
CA PRO A 23 -5.22 16.95 6.47
C PRO A 23 -3.94 16.53 5.74
N LEU A 24 -3.90 15.26 5.28
CA LEU A 24 -2.72 14.73 4.59
C LEU A 24 -3.01 14.48 3.12
N LEU A 25 -4.14 13.85 2.81
CA LEU A 25 -4.47 13.42 1.47
C LEU A 25 -5.93 13.77 1.16
N THR A 26 -6.16 14.32 -0.02
CA THR A 26 -7.50 14.50 -0.58
C THR A 26 -7.58 13.81 -1.93
N TYR A 27 -8.55 12.93 -2.08
CA TYR A 27 -8.84 12.21 -3.31
C TYR A 27 -10.14 12.73 -3.92
N TYR A 28 -10.14 12.92 -5.21
CA TYR A 28 -11.31 13.29 -6.01
C TYR A 28 -11.53 12.28 -7.12
N ASP A 29 -12.77 11.86 -7.31
CA ASP A 29 -13.20 11.07 -8.46
C ASP A 29 -14.30 11.84 -9.19
N ASP A 30 -13.94 12.43 -10.31
CA ASP A 30 -14.87 13.25 -11.12
C ASP A 30 -15.98 12.39 -11.76
N ALA A 31 -15.74 11.11 -11.97
CA ALA A 31 -16.72 10.20 -12.57
C ALA A 31 -17.87 9.87 -11.63
N THR A 32 -17.60 9.75 -10.33
CA THR A 32 -18.58 9.41 -9.30
C THR A 32 -18.96 10.61 -8.43
N GLY A 33 -18.20 11.69 -8.45
CA GLY A 33 -18.32 12.83 -7.55
C GLY A 33 -17.78 12.54 -6.14
N GLU A 34 -17.07 11.43 -5.94
CA GLU A 34 -16.49 11.08 -4.64
C GLU A 34 -15.39 12.06 -4.26
N ARG A 35 -15.43 12.50 -3.00
CA ARG A 35 -14.35 13.26 -2.37
C ARG A 35 -14.03 12.64 -1.02
N VAL A 36 -12.78 12.25 -0.84
CA VAL A 36 -12.26 11.69 0.42
C VAL A 36 -11.11 12.55 0.91
N GLU A 37 -11.17 13.01 2.15
CA GLU A 37 -10.08 13.70 2.82
C GLU A 37 -9.67 12.90 4.05
N LEU A 38 -8.38 12.57 4.16
CA LEU A 38 -7.83 11.83 5.27
C LEU A 38 -6.86 12.71 6.06
N SER A 39 -7.04 12.74 7.38
CA SER A 39 -6.02 13.28 8.28
C SER A 39 -4.79 12.36 8.34
N VAL A 40 -3.69 12.90 8.84
CA VAL A 40 -2.47 12.10 9.12
C VAL A 40 -2.81 10.89 9.98
N ALA A 41 -3.58 11.06 11.06
CA ALA A 41 -3.96 9.97 11.96
C ALA A 41 -4.78 8.89 11.26
N THR A 42 -5.80 9.27 10.50
CA THR A 42 -6.65 8.31 9.78
C THR A 42 -5.86 7.56 8.72
N PHE A 43 -5.04 8.28 7.95
CA PHE A 43 -4.16 7.67 6.96
C PHE A 43 -3.15 6.70 7.61
N ALA A 44 -2.52 7.10 8.71
CA ALA A 44 -1.59 6.24 9.44
C ALA A 44 -2.25 4.98 10.00
N ASN A 45 -3.51 5.05 10.44
CA ASN A 45 -4.26 3.87 10.87
C ASN A 45 -4.49 2.89 9.72
N TRP A 46 -4.87 3.37 8.54
CA TRP A 46 -4.99 2.54 7.35
C TRP A 46 -3.67 1.89 6.95
N VAL A 47 -2.58 2.66 6.99
CA VAL A 47 -1.23 2.15 6.70
C VAL A 47 -0.83 1.06 7.69
N ALA A 48 -1.04 1.26 9.01
CA ALA A 48 -0.71 0.27 10.03
C ALA A 48 -1.51 -1.02 9.84
N LYS A 49 -2.82 -0.93 9.60
CA LYS A 49 -3.68 -2.10 9.33
C LYS A 49 -3.24 -2.86 8.07
N THR A 50 -2.90 -2.15 7.01
CA THR A 50 -2.45 -2.75 5.75
C THR A 50 -1.05 -3.38 5.90
N ALA A 51 -0.15 -2.74 6.66
CA ALA A 51 1.16 -3.30 6.96
C ALA A 51 1.05 -4.59 7.80
N ASN A 52 0.14 -4.63 8.78
CA ASN A 52 -0.15 -5.85 9.54
C ASN A 52 -0.72 -6.95 8.63
N LEU A 53 -1.63 -6.61 7.74
CA LEU A 53 -2.16 -7.56 6.75
C LEU A 53 -1.02 -8.14 5.89
N LEU A 54 -0.14 -7.29 5.36
CA LEU A 54 1.03 -7.72 4.58
C LEU A 54 1.93 -8.67 5.37
N GLN A 55 2.31 -8.27 6.59
CA GLN A 55 3.30 -9.00 7.39
C GLN A 55 2.74 -10.28 7.99
N ASP A 56 1.53 -10.24 8.56
CA ASP A 56 0.99 -11.32 9.37
C ASP A 56 0.15 -12.31 8.55
N GLU A 57 -0.73 -11.81 7.67
CA GLU A 57 -1.63 -12.68 6.90
C GLU A 57 -1.04 -13.09 5.56
N LEU A 58 -0.37 -12.17 4.87
CA LEU A 58 0.23 -12.42 3.56
C LEU A 58 1.68 -12.88 3.64
N SER A 59 2.25 -12.92 4.84
CA SER A 59 3.62 -13.37 5.12
C SER A 59 4.69 -12.66 4.28
N ALA A 60 4.47 -11.38 3.96
CA ALA A 60 5.43 -10.60 3.20
C ALA A 60 6.68 -10.28 4.03
N GLU A 61 7.84 -10.38 3.41
CA GLU A 61 9.14 -10.13 4.01
C GLU A 61 9.84 -8.95 3.32
N PRO A 62 10.80 -8.28 4.01
CA PRO A 62 11.62 -7.26 3.36
C PRO A 62 12.30 -7.80 2.10
N GLY A 63 12.24 -7.04 1.00
CA GLY A 63 12.77 -7.43 -0.29
C GLY A 63 11.79 -8.17 -1.20
N ASP A 64 10.66 -8.64 -0.69
CA ASP A 64 9.60 -9.19 -1.53
C ASP A 64 9.08 -8.12 -2.51
N ARG A 65 8.65 -8.56 -3.68
CA ARG A 65 8.12 -7.71 -4.73
C ARG A 65 6.60 -7.84 -4.79
N LEU A 66 5.91 -6.73 -4.67
CA LEU A 66 4.46 -6.64 -4.76
C LEU A 66 4.07 -5.88 -6.04
N ALA A 67 3.43 -6.57 -6.97
CA ALA A 67 2.86 -5.92 -8.15
C ALA A 67 1.64 -5.09 -7.74
N LEU A 68 1.71 -3.78 -7.92
CA LEU A 68 0.66 -2.84 -7.54
C LEU A 68 -0.12 -2.41 -8.78
N LEU A 69 -1.20 -3.13 -9.06
CA LEU A 69 -2.07 -2.92 -10.22
C LEU A 69 -3.30 -2.08 -9.84
N LEU A 70 -3.04 -0.89 -9.34
CA LEU A 70 -4.07 0.05 -8.87
C LEU A 70 -3.98 1.38 -9.61
N PRO A 71 -5.13 2.04 -9.86
CA PRO A 71 -5.14 3.40 -10.37
C PRO A 71 -4.75 4.41 -9.29
N ALA A 72 -4.68 5.69 -9.67
CA ALA A 72 -4.58 6.77 -8.69
C ALA A 72 -5.82 6.77 -7.80
N HIS A 73 -5.65 6.44 -6.52
CA HIS A 73 -6.70 6.30 -5.53
C HIS A 73 -6.12 6.49 -4.13
N TRP A 74 -6.91 6.90 -3.16
CA TRP A 74 -6.41 7.07 -1.79
C TRP A 74 -5.91 5.76 -1.18
N GLN A 75 -6.54 4.62 -1.49
CA GLN A 75 -6.08 3.30 -1.01
C GLN A 75 -4.76 2.88 -1.66
N THR A 76 -4.47 3.32 -2.87
CA THR A 76 -3.17 3.10 -3.53
C THR A 76 -2.05 3.75 -2.73
N ALA A 77 -2.26 4.98 -2.26
CA ALA A 77 -1.31 5.66 -1.37
C ALA A 77 -1.10 4.89 -0.06
N VAL A 78 -2.17 4.33 0.53
CA VAL A 78 -2.08 3.48 1.72
C VAL A 78 -1.18 2.26 1.47
N TRP A 79 -1.36 1.57 0.35
CA TRP A 79 -0.54 0.39 -0.01
C TRP A 79 0.92 0.74 -0.23
N LEU A 80 1.22 1.89 -0.87
CA LEU A 80 2.60 2.35 -1.05
C LEU A 80 3.31 2.56 0.30
N LEU A 81 2.64 3.20 1.25
CA LEU A 81 3.20 3.43 2.58
C LEU A 81 3.29 2.14 3.42
N ALA A 82 2.34 1.23 3.26
CA ALA A 82 2.40 -0.08 3.91
C ALA A 82 3.57 -0.92 3.39
N CYS A 83 3.82 -0.93 2.09
CA CYS A 83 5.01 -1.56 1.50
C CYS A 83 6.31 -0.97 2.07
N SER A 84 6.40 0.36 2.16
CA SER A 84 7.54 1.04 2.77
C SER A 84 7.73 0.63 4.23
N SER A 85 6.64 0.43 4.98
CA SER A 85 6.69 0.07 6.41
C SER A 85 7.21 -1.35 6.63
N VAL A 86 6.89 -2.29 5.73
CA VAL A 86 7.34 -3.70 5.81
C VAL A 86 8.69 -3.90 5.14
N GLY A 87 9.07 -3.05 4.20
CA GLY A 87 10.27 -3.20 3.37
C GLY A 87 10.02 -3.98 2.07
N VAL A 88 8.77 -4.07 1.66
CA VAL A 88 8.36 -4.68 0.39
C VAL A 88 8.56 -3.69 -0.75
N VAL A 89 9.06 -4.17 -1.88
CA VAL A 89 9.21 -3.36 -3.10
C VAL A 89 7.86 -3.23 -3.79
N ALA A 90 7.32 -2.02 -3.86
CA ALA A 90 6.11 -1.74 -4.63
C ALA A 90 6.47 -1.63 -6.12
N ASP A 91 5.96 -2.55 -6.94
CA ASP A 91 6.23 -2.59 -8.37
C ASP A 91 5.09 -1.97 -9.15
N LEU A 92 5.34 -0.78 -9.71
CA LEU A 92 4.40 -0.04 -10.53
C LEU A 92 4.44 -0.49 -12.01
N GLY A 93 5.41 -1.30 -12.39
CA GLY A 93 5.53 -1.87 -13.73
C GLY A 93 4.50 -2.96 -14.04
N GLY A 94 3.89 -3.53 -13.00
CA GLY A 94 2.74 -4.42 -13.13
C GLY A 94 3.03 -5.83 -13.62
N ASP A 95 4.25 -6.33 -13.46
CA ASP A 95 4.58 -7.72 -13.84
C ASP A 95 4.16 -8.70 -12.72
N ALA A 96 2.90 -9.08 -12.71
CA ALA A 96 2.33 -10.01 -11.74
C ALA A 96 3.02 -11.40 -11.76
N ALA A 97 3.52 -11.84 -12.91
CA ALA A 97 4.16 -13.16 -13.03
C ALA A 97 5.51 -13.24 -12.30
N ARG A 98 6.17 -12.11 -12.10
CA ARG A 98 7.46 -11.99 -11.40
C ARG A 98 7.32 -11.53 -9.96
N ALA A 99 6.14 -11.15 -9.54
CA ALA A 99 5.89 -10.66 -8.19
C ALA A 99 5.67 -11.81 -7.22
N ASP A 100 6.04 -11.59 -5.96
CA ASP A 100 5.75 -12.49 -4.85
C ASP A 100 4.30 -12.35 -4.39
N LEU A 101 3.75 -11.13 -4.52
CA LEU A 101 2.36 -10.81 -4.19
C LEU A 101 1.80 -9.87 -5.27
N VAL A 102 0.47 -9.80 -5.37
CA VAL A 102 -0.21 -8.84 -6.23
C VAL A 102 -1.38 -8.19 -5.50
N VAL A 103 -1.51 -6.88 -5.69
CA VAL A 103 -2.66 -6.09 -5.27
C VAL A 103 -3.27 -5.45 -6.50
N THR A 104 -4.56 -5.67 -6.71
CA THR A 104 -5.23 -5.29 -7.95
C THR A 104 -6.55 -4.58 -7.70
N GLY A 105 -6.93 -3.70 -8.60
CA GLY A 105 -8.28 -3.17 -8.72
C GLY A 105 -9.20 -4.07 -9.57
N PRO A 106 -10.47 -3.67 -9.76
CA PRO A 106 -11.43 -4.48 -10.51
C PRO A 106 -11.09 -4.61 -12.00
N ASP A 107 -10.37 -3.64 -12.57
CA ASP A 107 -10.08 -3.61 -14.02
C ASP A 107 -8.86 -4.44 -14.42
N THR A 108 -8.07 -4.90 -13.48
CA THR A 108 -6.79 -5.60 -13.72
C THR A 108 -6.75 -7.01 -13.11
N LEU A 109 -7.88 -7.59 -12.77
CA LEU A 109 -7.99 -8.93 -12.15
C LEU A 109 -7.34 -10.01 -13.01
N GLU A 110 -7.57 -10.00 -14.32
CA GLU A 110 -7.00 -11.02 -15.22
C GLU A 110 -5.47 -10.95 -15.27
N THR A 111 -4.90 -9.75 -15.32
CA THR A 111 -3.44 -9.56 -15.23
C THR A 111 -2.90 -10.07 -13.88
N ALA A 112 -3.61 -9.80 -12.81
CA ALA A 112 -3.23 -10.21 -11.46
C ALA A 112 -3.22 -11.74 -11.28
N ARG A 113 -4.04 -12.48 -12.02
CA ARG A 113 -4.06 -13.96 -11.99
C ARG A 113 -2.73 -14.59 -12.41
N GLY A 114 -1.85 -13.84 -13.08
CA GLY A 114 -0.50 -14.28 -13.40
C GLY A 114 0.42 -14.44 -12.19
N CYS A 115 0.10 -13.86 -11.05
CA CYS A 115 0.86 -14.02 -9.82
C CYS A 115 0.56 -15.39 -9.19
N SER A 116 1.61 -16.15 -8.88
CA SER A 116 1.50 -17.45 -8.21
C SER A 116 1.44 -17.35 -6.69
N GLY A 117 1.76 -16.19 -6.13
CA GLY A 117 1.71 -15.91 -4.69
C GLY A 117 0.35 -15.38 -4.23
N GLU A 118 0.37 -14.63 -3.13
CA GLU A 118 -0.83 -14.05 -2.54
C GLU A 118 -1.44 -12.97 -3.45
N ARG A 119 -2.77 -12.98 -3.53
CA ARG A 119 -3.55 -12.07 -4.39
C ARG A 119 -4.60 -11.35 -3.57
N VAL A 120 -4.55 -10.02 -3.59
CA VAL A 120 -5.52 -9.14 -2.91
C VAL A 120 -6.21 -8.28 -3.95
N ALA A 121 -7.53 -8.19 -3.86
CA ALA A 121 -8.32 -7.31 -4.71
C ALA A 121 -9.00 -6.21 -3.91
N LEU A 122 -8.99 -5.00 -4.47
CA LEU A 122 -9.70 -3.82 -3.98
C LEU A 122 -10.86 -3.52 -4.93
N SER A 123 -12.05 -3.35 -4.37
CA SER A 123 -13.21 -2.96 -5.18
C SER A 123 -13.15 -1.50 -5.62
N LEU A 124 -12.40 -0.69 -4.91
CA LEU A 124 -12.28 0.77 -5.09
C LEU A 124 -13.62 1.51 -4.98
N ARG A 125 -14.60 0.90 -4.37
CA ARG A 125 -15.93 1.50 -4.14
C ARG A 125 -15.83 2.58 -3.08
N PRO A 126 -16.77 3.56 -3.12
CA PRO A 126 -16.83 4.61 -2.11
C PRO A 126 -16.82 4.06 -0.69
N MET A 127 -16.21 4.80 0.23
CA MET A 127 -16.08 4.46 1.66
C MET A 127 -15.33 3.14 1.93
N GLY A 128 -14.49 2.68 1.00
CA GLY A 128 -13.76 1.42 1.15
C GLY A 128 -14.68 0.19 1.15
N GLY A 129 -15.78 0.26 0.41
CA GLY A 129 -16.76 -0.81 0.33
C GLY A 129 -16.21 -2.10 -0.26
N ARG A 130 -16.76 -3.24 0.18
CA ARG A 130 -16.38 -4.56 -0.33
C ARG A 130 -16.98 -4.84 -1.71
N PHE A 131 -16.46 -5.85 -2.39
CA PHE A 131 -17.08 -6.37 -3.61
C PHE A 131 -18.49 -6.92 -3.30
N PRO A 132 -19.48 -6.68 -4.18
CA PRO A 132 -20.78 -7.36 -4.09
C PRO A 132 -20.62 -8.88 -4.24
N GLN A 133 -19.71 -9.31 -5.11
CA GLN A 133 -19.28 -10.68 -5.29
C GLN A 133 -17.75 -10.71 -5.33
N PRO A 134 -17.08 -11.24 -4.29
CA PRO A 134 -15.62 -11.30 -4.26
C PRO A 134 -15.09 -12.08 -5.46
N PRO A 135 -14.05 -11.58 -6.16
CA PRO A 135 -13.44 -12.32 -7.25
C PRO A 135 -12.79 -13.60 -6.74
N GLU A 136 -13.05 -14.71 -7.43
CA GLU A 136 -12.50 -16.01 -7.06
C GLU A 136 -10.97 -16.01 -7.14
N GLY A 137 -10.34 -16.55 -6.09
CA GLY A 137 -8.89 -16.63 -6.00
C GLY A 137 -8.21 -15.38 -5.46
N PHE A 138 -8.98 -14.41 -4.95
CA PHE A 138 -8.48 -13.18 -4.34
C PHE A 138 -9.03 -12.99 -2.94
N ALA A 139 -8.20 -12.47 -2.03
CA ALA A 139 -8.69 -11.90 -0.78
C ALA A 139 -9.33 -10.52 -1.06
N ASP A 140 -10.48 -10.25 -0.48
CA ASP A 140 -11.12 -8.92 -0.56
C ASP A 140 -10.53 -8.03 0.54
N TYR A 141 -9.78 -7.00 0.13
CA TYR A 141 -9.14 -6.07 1.05
C TYR A 141 -10.12 -5.44 2.06
N ALA A 142 -11.32 -5.10 1.61
CA ALA A 142 -12.34 -4.49 2.47
C ALA A 142 -12.88 -5.45 3.53
N VAL A 143 -12.71 -6.75 3.35
CA VAL A 143 -13.07 -7.78 4.34
C VAL A 143 -11.92 -8.03 5.31
N GLU A 144 -10.68 -8.09 4.80
CA GLU A 144 -9.51 -8.50 5.58
C GLU A 144 -8.93 -7.36 6.44
N VAL A 145 -8.87 -6.14 5.90
CA VAL A 145 -8.17 -5.02 6.57
C VAL A 145 -8.84 -4.54 7.86
N PRO A 146 -10.17 -4.52 8.02
CA PRO A 146 -10.78 -4.02 9.25
C PRO A 146 -10.43 -4.84 10.49
N GLY A 147 -10.10 -6.13 10.32
CA GLY A 147 -9.71 -7.02 11.40
C GLY A 147 -8.27 -6.81 11.91
N GLN A 148 -7.47 -6.03 11.20
CA GLN A 148 -6.08 -5.81 11.56
C GLN A 148 -5.92 -4.73 12.62
N GLY A 149 -4.82 -4.82 13.41
CA GLY A 149 -4.47 -3.79 14.38
C GLY A 149 -4.06 -2.46 13.74
N ASP A 150 -4.30 -1.37 14.42
CA ASP A 150 -3.92 -0.01 14.01
C ASP A 150 -2.53 0.42 14.51
N HIS A 151 -1.78 -0.50 15.09
CA HIS A 151 -0.39 -0.35 15.49
C HIS A 151 0.46 -1.39 14.75
N PHE A 152 1.52 -0.93 14.08
CA PHE A 152 2.43 -1.78 13.32
C PHE A 152 3.85 -1.67 13.84
N ALA A 153 4.50 -2.83 14.02
CA ALA A 153 5.92 -2.95 14.30
C ALA A 153 6.54 -3.99 13.34
N PRO A 154 7.56 -3.63 12.55
CA PRO A 154 8.19 -4.59 11.64
C PRO A 154 8.92 -5.69 12.40
N TYR A 155 8.81 -6.95 11.92
CA TYR A 155 9.57 -8.08 12.48
C TYR A 155 11.06 -8.01 12.13
N ALA A 156 11.39 -7.38 11.00
CA ALA A 156 12.75 -7.18 10.56
C ALA A 156 12.98 -5.68 10.28
N PRO A 157 14.22 -5.17 10.49
CA PRO A 157 14.53 -3.80 10.18
C PRO A 157 14.42 -3.54 8.68
N VAL A 158 13.97 -2.33 8.32
CA VAL A 158 13.88 -1.84 6.94
C VAL A 158 15.01 -0.84 6.71
N ASP A 159 15.86 -1.09 5.73
CA ASP A 159 16.96 -0.21 5.39
C ASP A 159 16.51 0.80 4.31
N ALA A 160 16.82 2.07 4.53
CA ALA A 160 16.51 3.15 3.59
C ALA A 160 17.28 3.03 2.26
N ASP A 161 18.38 2.31 2.25
CA ASP A 161 19.22 2.09 1.07
C ASP A 161 18.77 0.85 0.25
N ASP A 162 17.80 0.08 0.74
CA ASP A 162 17.19 -1.00 0.00
C ASP A 162 16.16 -0.48 -1.03
N ALA A 163 15.94 -1.28 -2.08
CA ALA A 163 14.91 -0.99 -3.08
C ALA A 163 13.52 -0.89 -2.41
N SER A 164 12.78 0.14 -2.75
CA SER A 164 11.44 0.43 -2.20
C SER A 164 10.38 0.56 -3.28
N LEU A 165 10.74 1.07 -4.44
CA LEU A 165 9.81 1.32 -5.54
C LEU A 165 10.43 0.89 -6.86
N ALA A 166 9.72 0.08 -7.63
CA ALA A 166 10.09 -0.27 -9.00
C ALA A 166 9.17 0.48 -9.98
N LEU A 167 9.79 1.12 -10.97
CA LEU A 167 9.12 1.98 -11.93
C LEU A 167 8.76 1.21 -13.22
N PRO A 168 7.77 1.69 -14.00
CA PRO A 168 7.36 1.04 -15.25
C PRO A 168 8.46 0.94 -16.31
N ASP A 169 9.46 1.83 -16.26
CA ASP A 169 10.62 1.82 -17.18
C ASP A 169 11.71 0.81 -16.77
N GLY A 170 11.52 0.09 -15.68
CA GLY A 170 12.47 -0.86 -15.13
C GLY A 170 13.47 -0.26 -14.13
N GLY A 171 13.41 1.05 -13.87
CA GLY A 171 14.20 1.70 -12.82
C GLY A 171 13.72 1.32 -11.42
N GLU A 172 14.63 1.39 -10.45
CA GLU A 172 14.31 1.19 -9.03
C GLU A 172 14.78 2.38 -8.21
N LEU A 173 14.00 2.72 -7.19
CA LEU A 173 14.34 3.75 -6.21
C LEU A 173 14.46 3.09 -4.83
N THR A 174 15.48 3.49 -4.07
CA THR A 174 15.60 3.13 -2.66
C THR A 174 14.61 3.94 -1.82
N GLY A 175 14.38 3.52 -0.57
CA GLY A 175 13.55 4.29 0.36
C GLY A 175 14.04 5.74 0.50
N ALA A 176 15.35 5.94 0.56
CA ALA A 176 15.95 7.27 0.64
C ALA A 176 15.67 8.10 -0.63
N GLN A 177 15.79 7.51 -1.81
CA GLN A 177 15.53 8.21 -3.07
C GLN A 177 14.06 8.57 -3.28
N VAL A 178 13.13 7.84 -2.67
CA VAL A 178 11.69 8.16 -2.77
C VAL A 178 11.35 9.43 -1.99
N VAL A 179 12.11 9.78 -0.95
CA VAL A 179 11.85 10.98 -0.11
C VAL A 179 12.70 12.19 -0.48
N GLU A 180 13.66 12.08 -1.38
CA GLU A 180 14.46 13.18 -1.92
C GLU A 180 13.66 14.01 -2.95
#